data_7a2b545428464b594ae267c12417b28a
#
_entry.id   7a2b545428464b594ae267c12417b28a
#
_cell.length_a   1.000
_cell.length_b   1.000
_cell.length_c   1.000
_cell.angle_alpha   90.00
_cell.angle_beta   90.00
_cell.angle_gamma   90.00
#
_symmetry.space_group_name_H-M   'P 1'
#
loop_
_entity.id
_entity.type
_entity.pdbx_description
1 polymer ?
#
loop_
_entity_poly.entity_id
_entity_poly.type
_entity_poly.pdbx_seq_one_letter_code
_entity_poly.pdbx_strand_id
1 'polypeptide(L)'
;MHVQHNNRVRNMVMAALLSALVCIATMLIKIPSPLKGYLNLGDGIVLLCGWFLSPLYGFLAAGIGSALADLLAGYAVYVPATFVIKGVMAIIACYGFRLACNRMRNVPARILVGIVAEIMMVLGYYVFEGFLYGFAESLVNVPANAVQGVAGIILGAALSKVFQKTNLFIKI
;
A
#
# COMPACT_ATOMS: atom_id res chain seq x y z
N MET A 1 8.52 -27.84 -17.24
CA MET A 1 7.20 -27.15 -17.23
C MET A 1 6.54 -27.08 -15.82
N HIS A 2 6.68 -28.08 -14.94
CA HIS A 2 6.07 -28.11 -13.61
C HIS A 2 6.51 -27.01 -12.62
N VAL A 3 7.76 -26.59 -12.65
CA VAL A 3 8.32 -25.61 -11.66
C VAL A 3 7.75 -24.19 -11.88
N GLN A 4 7.51 -23.78 -13.12
CA GLN A 4 6.94 -22.45 -13.38
C GLN A 4 5.46 -22.33 -13.00
N HIS A 5 4.70 -23.41 -13.12
CA HIS A 5 3.28 -23.42 -12.74
C HIS A 5 3.12 -23.27 -11.23
N ASN A 6 3.96 -23.94 -10.45
CA ASN A 6 3.92 -23.87 -8.97
C ASN A 6 4.24 -22.45 -8.45
N ASN A 7 5.14 -21.72 -9.11
CA ASN A 7 5.47 -20.35 -8.74
C ASN A 7 4.32 -19.36 -9.03
N ARG A 8 3.56 -19.55 -10.12
CA ARG A 8 2.40 -18.69 -10.43
C ARG A 8 1.29 -18.85 -9.41
N VAL A 9 0.90 -20.09 -9.10
CA VAL A 9 -0.14 -20.39 -8.10
C VAL A 9 0.26 -19.82 -6.74
N ARG A 10 1.51 -20.01 -6.32
CA ARG A 10 2.02 -19.45 -5.06
C ARG A 10 1.92 -17.93 -5.03
N ASN A 11 2.32 -17.24 -6.09
CA ASN A 11 2.24 -15.78 -6.17
C ASN A 11 0.78 -15.27 -6.14
N MET A 12 -0.14 -15.98 -6.79
CA MET A 12 -1.57 -15.66 -6.73
C MET A 12 -2.13 -15.82 -5.31
N VAL A 13 -1.81 -16.92 -4.64
CA VAL A 13 -2.25 -17.17 -3.26
C VAL A 13 -1.67 -16.10 -2.31
N MET A 14 -0.39 -15.77 -2.45
CA MET A 14 0.24 -14.73 -1.64
C MET A 14 -0.36 -13.35 -1.90
N ALA A 15 -0.68 -13.02 -3.16
CA ALA A 15 -1.35 -11.78 -3.51
C ALA A 15 -2.76 -11.71 -2.90
N ALA A 16 -3.53 -12.80 -2.95
CA ALA A 16 -4.85 -12.88 -2.36
C ALA A 16 -4.81 -12.74 -0.82
N LEU A 17 -3.87 -13.42 -0.17
CA LEU A 17 -3.67 -13.29 1.29
C LEU A 17 -3.28 -11.88 1.70
N LEU A 18 -2.34 -11.24 0.98
CA LEU A 18 -1.94 -9.87 1.27
C LEU A 18 -3.07 -8.89 0.95
N SER A 19 -3.86 -9.10 -0.11
CA SER A 19 -5.04 -8.28 -0.40
C SER A 19 -6.07 -8.34 0.73
N ALA A 20 -6.37 -9.54 1.24
CA ALA A 20 -7.23 -9.71 2.40
C ALA A 20 -6.67 -9.01 3.64
N LEU A 21 -5.36 -9.12 3.87
CA LEU A 21 -4.70 -8.47 5.00
C LEU A 21 -4.71 -6.93 4.86
N VAL A 22 -4.55 -6.38 3.64
CA VAL A 22 -4.73 -4.94 3.37
C VAL A 22 -6.15 -4.52 3.75
N CYS A 23 -7.16 -5.26 3.29
CA CYS A 23 -8.57 -4.95 3.59
C CYS A 23 -8.83 -4.96 5.11
N ILE A 24 -8.40 -6.01 5.81
CA ILE A 24 -8.57 -6.14 7.26
C ILE A 24 -7.84 -5.01 8.00
N ALA A 25 -6.57 -4.75 7.68
CA ALA A 25 -5.78 -3.71 8.34
C ALA A 25 -6.37 -2.31 8.12
N THR A 26 -6.90 -2.06 6.92
CA THR A 26 -7.60 -0.81 6.58
C THR A 26 -8.89 -0.66 7.37
N MET A 27 -9.65 -1.74 7.58
CA MET A 27 -10.93 -1.71 8.29
C MET A 27 -10.79 -1.75 9.81
N LEU A 28 -9.67 -2.28 10.34
CA LEU A 28 -9.50 -2.51 11.78
C LEU A 28 -9.44 -1.20 12.58
N ILE A 29 -8.72 -0.21 12.05
CA ILE A 29 -8.59 1.12 12.65
C ILE A 29 -8.98 2.14 11.60
N LYS A 30 -10.12 2.81 11.84
CA LYS A 30 -10.64 3.89 11.00
C LYS A 30 -10.82 5.14 11.86
N ILE A 31 -9.97 6.13 11.64
CA ILE A 31 -10.08 7.44 12.29
C ILE A 31 -10.63 8.41 11.24
N PRO A 32 -11.86 8.92 11.40
CA PRO A 32 -12.44 9.85 10.42
C PRO A 32 -11.51 11.03 10.16
N SER A 33 -11.31 11.38 8.90
CA SER A 33 -10.60 12.59 8.50
C SER A 33 -11.56 13.78 8.46
N PRO A 34 -11.03 15.03 8.47
CA PRO A 34 -11.87 16.23 8.44
C PRO A 34 -12.81 16.33 7.23
N LEU A 35 -12.39 15.87 6.07
CA LEU A 35 -13.25 15.62 4.91
C LEU A 35 -13.77 14.18 4.95
N LYS A 36 -14.61 13.82 3.99
CA LYS A 36 -15.24 12.48 3.90
C LYS A 36 -14.23 11.38 3.56
N GLY A 37 -13.31 11.10 4.48
CA GLY A 37 -12.31 10.05 4.39
C GLY A 37 -12.00 9.50 5.78
N TYR A 38 -10.99 8.62 5.88
CA TYR A 38 -10.51 8.09 7.16
C TYR A 38 -9.03 7.67 7.08
N LEU A 39 -8.30 7.84 8.19
CA LEU A 39 -6.97 7.28 8.36
C LEU A 39 -7.08 5.82 8.72
N ASN A 40 -6.13 5.03 8.23
CA ASN A 40 -6.08 3.59 8.47
C ASN A 40 -4.64 3.06 8.52
N LEU A 41 -4.47 1.80 8.92
CA LEU A 41 -3.16 1.13 8.99
C LEU A 41 -2.86 0.26 7.77
N GLY A 42 -3.70 0.27 6.75
CA GLY A 42 -3.54 -0.55 5.54
C GLY A 42 -2.25 -0.29 4.78
N ASP A 43 -1.69 0.93 4.84
CA ASP A 43 -0.52 1.34 4.06
C ASP A 43 0.73 0.52 4.40
N GLY A 44 0.90 0.11 5.64
CA GLY A 44 1.98 -0.80 6.02
C GLY A 44 1.93 -2.12 5.24
N ILE A 45 0.74 -2.67 4.99
CA ILE A 45 0.55 -3.90 4.21
C ILE A 45 0.64 -3.61 2.70
N VAL A 46 0.17 -2.45 2.24
CA VAL A 46 0.36 -2.00 0.85
C VAL A 46 1.84 -1.95 0.49
N LEU A 47 2.68 -1.39 1.35
CA LEU A 47 4.14 -1.39 1.18
C LEU A 47 4.71 -2.81 1.14
N LEU A 48 4.22 -3.74 1.98
CA LEU A 48 4.62 -5.16 1.91
C LEU A 48 4.24 -5.80 0.56
N CYS A 49 3.05 -5.49 0.01
CA CYS A 49 2.68 -5.95 -1.33
C CYS A 49 3.73 -5.53 -2.37
N GLY A 50 4.20 -4.29 -2.32
CA GLY A 50 5.24 -3.81 -3.22
C GLY A 50 6.61 -4.45 -2.99
N TRP A 51 7.03 -4.64 -1.73
CA TRP A 51 8.36 -5.18 -1.42
C TRP A 51 8.51 -6.68 -1.61
N PHE A 52 7.42 -7.44 -1.58
CA PHE A 52 7.45 -8.91 -1.58
C PHE A 52 6.76 -9.56 -2.76
N LEU A 53 5.94 -8.84 -3.51
CA LEU A 53 5.29 -9.35 -4.72
C LEU A 53 5.93 -8.78 -5.99
N SER A 54 5.63 -9.40 -7.13
CA SER A 54 5.94 -8.79 -8.42
C SER A 54 5.06 -7.56 -8.67
N PRO A 55 5.47 -6.62 -9.55
CA PRO A 55 4.76 -5.34 -9.73
C PRO A 55 3.26 -5.51 -9.98
N LEU A 56 2.87 -6.44 -10.84
CA LEU A 56 1.46 -6.68 -11.17
C LEU A 56 0.69 -7.26 -9.97
N TYR A 57 1.24 -8.28 -9.31
CA TYR A 57 0.58 -8.87 -8.13
C TYR A 57 0.55 -7.89 -6.96
N GLY A 58 1.60 -7.07 -6.79
CA GLY A 58 1.63 -6.01 -5.78
C GLY A 58 0.57 -4.95 -6.02
N PHE A 59 0.46 -4.47 -7.28
CA PHE A 59 -0.57 -3.52 -7.68
C PHE A 59 -1.98 -4.05 -7.39
N LEU A 60 -2.28 -5.26 -7.86
CA LEU A 60 -3.60 -5.86 -7.70
C LEU A 60 -3.92 -6.13 -6.22
N ALA A 61 -2.98 -6.69 -5.46
CA ALA A 61 -3.20 -6.99 -4.05
C ALA A 61 -3.47 -5.72 -3.23
N ALA A 62 -2.65 -4.69 -3.40
CA ALA A 62 -2.81 -3.42 -2.72
C ALA A 62 -4.08 -2.68 -3.16
N GLY A 63 -4.30 -2.57 -4.48
CA GLY A 63 -5.45 -1.87 -5.04
C GLY A 63 -6.78 -2.53 -4.68
N ILE A 64 -6.91 -3.85 -4.89
CA ILE A 64 -8.15 -4.59 -4.60
C ILE A 64 -8.43 -4.58 -3.10
N GLY A 65 -7.43 -4.87 -2.26
CA GLY A 65 -7.62 -4.92 -0.81
C GLY A 65 -8.09 -3.59 -0.23
N SER A 66 -7.46 -2.48 -0.66
CA SER A 66 -7.85 -1.13 -0.20
C SER A 66 -9.20 -0.70 -0.76
N ALA A 67 -9.47 -0.96 -2.04
CA ALA A 67 -10.74 -0.63 -2.68
C ALA A 67 -11.93 -1.39 -2.06
N LEU A 68 -11.73 -2.68 -1.73
CA LEU A 68 -12.72 -3.47 -1.00
C LEU A 68 -12.99 -2.91 0.39
N ALA A 69 -11.95 -2.46 1.10
CA ALA A 69 -12.11 -1.83 2.41
C ALA A 69 -12.98 -0.56 2.33
N ASP A 70 -12.74 0.31 1.33
CA ASP A 70 -13.53 1.51 1.11
C ASP A 70 -14.98 1.17 0.77
N LEU A 71 -15.21 0.17 -0.09
CA LEU A 71 -16.54 -0.27 -0.45
C LEU A 71 -17.32 -0.78 0.77
N LEU A 72 -16.70 -1.64 1.58
CA LEU A 72 -17.29 -2.20 2.80
C LEU A 72 -17.47 -1.15 3.90
N ALA A 73 -16.63 -0.12 3.91
CA ALA A 73 -16.72 0.99 4.85
C ALA A 73 -17.75 2.07 4.43
N GLY A 74 -18.39 1.94 3.25
CA GLY A 74 -19.37 2.89 2.74
C GLY A 74 -18.77 4.09 1.99
N TYR A 75 -17.49 4.05 1.66
CA TYR A 75 -16.78 5.11 0.91
C TYR A 75 -16.69 4.82 -0.59
N ALA A 76 -17.83 4.44 -1.21
CA ALA A 76 -17.88 3.99 -2.62
C ALA A 76 -17.27 4.99 -3.62
N VAL A 77 -17.37 6.30 -3.36
CA VAL A 77 -16.78 7.33 -4.21
C VAL A 77 -15.25 7.25 -4.27
N TYR A 78 -14.61 6.79 -3.20
CA TYR A 78 -13.15 6.65 -3.12
C TYR A 78 -12.63 5.38 -3.79
N VAL A 79 -13.46 4.34 -3.98
CA VAL A 79 -13.07 3.02 -4.48
C VAL A 79 -12.18 3.07 -5.74
N PRO A 80 -12.53 3.81 -6.82
CA PRO A 80 -11.69 3.85 -8.02
C PRO A 80 -10.33 4.52 -7.78
N ALA A 81 -10.35 5.64 -7.04
CA ALA A 81 -9.13 6.39 -6.74
C ALA A 81 -8.20 5.58 -5.82
N THR A 82 -8.74 5.00 -4.76
CA THR A 82 -8.00 4.16 -3.82
C THR A 82 -7.38 2.96 -4.53
N PHE A 83 -8.12 2.28 -5.42
CA PHE A 83 -7.57 1.19 -6.22
C PHE A 83 -6.31 1.61 -6.99
N VAL A 84 -6.38 2.74 -7.69
CA VAL A 84 -5.25 3.24 -8.48
C VAL A 84 -4.11 3.73 -7.59
N ILE A 85 -4.40 4.58 -6.60
CA ILE A 85 -3.39 5.18 -5.72
C ILE A 85 -2.62 4.08 -4.96
N LYS A 86 -3.32 3.14 -4.31
CA LYS A 86 -2.67 2.06 -3.54
C LYS A 86 -1.94 1.06 -4.43
N GLY A 87 -2.47 0.80 -5.63
CA GLY A 87 -1.78 0.00 -6.63
C GLY A 87 -0.48 0.65 -7.09
N VAL A 88 -0.49 1.96 -7.38
CA VAL A 88 0.71 2.72 -7.78
C VAL A 88 1.72 2.80 -6.64
N MET A 89 1.29 2.98 -5.38
CA MET A 89 2.15 2.87 -4.21
C MET A 89 2.95 1.56 -4.19
N ALA A 90 2.26 0.44 -4.42
CA ALA A 90 2.91 -0.88 -4.45
C ALA A 90 3.91 -1.01 -5.60
N ILE A 91 3.62 -0.42 -6.78
CA ILE A 91 4.57 -0.37 -7.91
C ILE A 91 5.81 0.43 -7.53
N ILE A 92 5.64 1.62 -6.97
CA ILE A 92 6.75 2.47 -6.51
C ILE A 92 7.59 1.74 -5.46
N ALA A 93 6.93 1.10 -4.49
CA ALA A 93 7.60 0.32 -3.46
C ALA A 93 8.40 -0.85 -4.05
N CYS A 94 7.88 -1.54 -5.08
CA CYS A 94 8.54 -2.66 -5.74
C CYS A 94 9.79 -2.22 -6.51
N TYR A 95 9.64 -1.33 -7.46
CA TYR A 95 10.76 -0.88 -8.30
C TYR A 95 11.78 -0.05 -7.52
N GLY A 96 11.29 0.85 -6.66
CA GLY A 96 12.17 1.67 -5.82
C GLY A 96 13.02 0.81 -4.89
N PHE A 97 12.45 -0.24 -4.27
CA PHE A 97 13.21 -1.14 -3.42
C PHE A 97 14.27 -1.92 -4.21
N ARG A 98 13.95 -2.42 -5.41
CA ARG A 98 14.91 -3.11 -6.27
C ARG A 98 16.09 -2.22 -6.66
N LEU A 99 15.85 -0.94 -6.90
CA LEU A 99 16.91 0.02 -7.21
C LEU A 99 17.74 0.38 -5.97
N ALA A 100 17.10 0.60 -4.84
CA ALA A 100 17.73 1.05 -3.60
C ALA A 100 18.53 -0.07 -2.91
N CYS A 101 18.06 -1.32 -2.92
CA CYS A 101 18.71 -2.44 -2.23
C CYS A 101 20.09 -2.80 -2.83
N ASN A 102 20.38 -2.35 -4.07
CA ASN A 102 21.69 -2.51 -4.68
C ASN A 102 22.74 -1.55 -4.10
N ARG A 103 22.31 -0.47 -3.43
CA ARG A 103 23.19 0.59 -2.92
C ARG A 103 23.18 0.73 -1.41
N MET A 104 22.17 0.19 -0.73
CA MET A 104 22.02 0.33 0.71
C MET A 104 21.40 -0.93 1.35
N ARG A 105 21.47 -1.01 2.69
CA ARG A 105 20.87 -2.13 3.45
C ARG A 105 19.36 -2.16 3.29
N ASN A 106 18.77 -3.33 3.39
CA ASN A 106 17.34 -3.57 3.12
C ASN A 106 16.38 -2.67 3.92
N VAL A 107 16.65 -2.44 5.21
CA VAL A 107 15.74 -1.64 6.05
C VAL A 107 15.76 -0.16 5.68
N PRO A 108 16.91 0.53 5.58
CA PRO A 108 16.96 1.91 5.08
C PRO A 108 16.36 2.05 3.67
N ALA A 109 16.62 1.08 2.76
CA ALA A 109 16.03 1.08 1.42
C ALA A 109 14.50 1.09 1.46
N ARG A 110 13.90 0.24 2.30
CA ARG A 110 12.44 0.19 2.47
C ARG A 110 11.88 1.49 3.02
N ILE A 111 12.52 2.06 4.03
CA ILE A 111 12.08 3.33 4.62
C ILE A 111 12.13 4.44 3.57
N LEU A 112 13.25 4.60 2.86
CA LEU A 112 13.40 5.63 1.84
C LEU A 112 12.34 5.51 0.73
N VAL A 113 12.15 4.30 0.22
CA VAL A 113 11.16 4.03 -0.85
C VAL A 113 9.75 4.13 -0.32
N GLY A 114 9.51 3.73 0.94
CA GLY A 114 8.25 3.94 1.62
C GLY A 114 7.87 5.42 1.68
N ILE A 115 8.81 6.30 2.03
CA ILE A 115 8.58 7.75 2.03
C ILE A 115 8.12 8.23 0.65
N VAL A 116 8.79 7.80 -0.43
CA VAL A 116 8.41 8.20 -1.80
C VAL A 116 7.01 7.70 -2.16
N ALA A 117 6.68 6.46 -1.79
CA ALA A 117 5.36 5.87 -2.05
C ALA A 117 4.25 6.60 -1.27
N GLU A 118 4.50 6.97 -0.02
CA GLU A 118 3.53 7.69 0.81
C GLU A 118 3.35 9.15 0.35
N ILE A 119 4.41 9.83 -0.09
CA ILE A 119 4.29 11.15 -0.70
C ILE A 119 3.37 11.09 -1.93
N MET A 120 3.55 10.08 -2.78
CA MET A 120 2.67 9.87 -3.94
C MET A 120 1.22 9.63 -3.50
N MET A 121 1.01 8.86 -2.43
CA MET A 121 -0.33 8.62 -1.86
C MET A 121 -0.97 9.93 -1.41
N VAL A 122 -0.28 10.73 -0.61
CA VAL A 122 -0.77 12.02 -0.13
C VAL A 122 -1.14 12.94 -1.30
N LEU A 123 -0.27 13.04 -2.31
CA LEU A 123 -0.54 13.83 -3.51
C LEU A 123 -1.71 13.27 -4.32
N GLY A 124 -1.81 11.95 -4.45
CA GLY A 124 -2.89 11.28 -5.17
C GLY A 124 -4.26 11.58 -4.55
N TYR A 125 -4.39 11.45 -3.25
CA TYR A 125 -5.63 11.81 -2.56
C TYR A 125 -5.90 13.31 -2.59
N TYR A 126 -4.89 14.15 -2.40
CA TYR A 126 -5.04 15.60 -2.53
C TYR A 126 -5.63 16.00 -3.89
N VAL A 127 -5.09 15.44 -4.98
CA VAL A 127 -5.59 15.70 -6.32
C VAL A 127 -7.02 15.17 -6.51
N PHE A 128 -7.28 13.93 -6.09
CA PHE A 128 -8.61 13.33 -6.20
C PHE A 128 -9.67 14.11 -5.41
N GLU A 129 -9.39 14.44 -4.16
CA GLU A 129 -10.28 15.24 -3.31
C GLU A 129 -10.41 16.68 -3.82
N GLY A 130 -9.34 17.23 -4.41
CA GLY A 130 -9.37 18.55 -5.05
C GLY A 130 -10.39 18.64 -6.18
N PHE A 131 -10.56 17.57 -6.96
CA PHE A 131 -11.60 17.51 -7.99
C PHE A 131 -13.00 17.28 -7.41
N LEU A 132 -13.11 16.62 -6.27
CA LEU A 132 -14.42 16.33 -5.66
C LEU A 132 -14.96 17.48 -4.80
N TYR A 133 -14.08 18.15 -4.04
CA TYR A 133 -14.47 19.05 -2.96
C TYR A 133 -13.86 20.45 -3.11
N GLY A 134 -12.90 20.61 -4.00
CA GLY A 134 -12.08 21.82 -4.13
C GLY A 134 -10.65 21.63 -3.58
N PHE A 135 -9.67 22.27 -4.24
CA PHE A 135 -8.27 22.12 -3.86
C PHE A 135 -7.92 22.81 -2.53
N ALA A 136 -8.62 23.89 -2.18
CA ALA A 136 -8.43 24.57 -0.90
C ALA A 136 -8.93 23.68 0.26
N GLU A 137 -10.10 23.10 0.10
CA GLU A 137 -10.74 22.22 1.07
C GLU A 137 -9.94 20.93 1.27
N SER A 138 -9.39 20.35 0.21
CA SER A 138 -8.61 19.11 0.28
C SER A 138 -7.29 19.24 1.03
N LEU A 139 -6.74 20.45 1.17
CA LEU A 139 -5.55 20.70 2.00
C LEU A 139 -5.73 20.27 3.47
N VAL A 140 -6.96 20.30 3.97
CA VAL A 140 -7.27 19.91 5.36
C VAL A 140 -6.96 18.43 5.63
N ASN A 141 -7.04 17.57 4.60
CA ASN A 141 -6.75 16.14 4.71
C ASN A 141 -5.26 15.80 4.56
N VAL A 142 -4.44 16.70 4.01
CA VAL A 142 -3.01 16.45 3.77
C VAL A 142 -2.25 16.06 5.05
N PRO A 143 -2.40 16.77 6.20
CA PRO A 143 -1.74 16.37 7.44
C PRO A 143 -2.20 14.99 7.94
N ALA A 144 -3.49 14.68 7.82
CA ALA A 144 -4.04 13.39 8.21
C ALA A 144 -3.43 12.25 7.38
N ASN A 145 -3.43 12.39 6.05
CA ASN A 145 -2.81 11.44 5.14
C ASN A 145 -1.28 11.31 5.37
N ALA A 146 -0.60 12.39 5.73
CA ALA A 146 0.83 12.33 6.07
C ALA A 146 1.08 11.52 7.36
N VAL A 147 0.27 11.69 8.39
CA VAL A 147 0.33 10.88 9.63
C VAL A 147 0.07 9.40 9.31
N GLN A 148 -0.93 9.09 8.47
CA GLN A 148 -1.19 7.74 7.99
C GLN A 148 0.05 7.15 7.31
N GLY A 149 0.69 7.89 6.41
CA GLY A 149 1.88 7.46 5.71
C GLY A 149 3.05 7.14 6.66
N VAL A 150 3.30 7.99 7.65
CA VAL A 150 4.33 7.73 8.68
C VAL A 150 4.03 6.43 9.44
N ALA A 151 2.79 6.23 9.88
CA ALA A 151 2.37 5.00 10.54
C ALA A 151 2.53 3.77 9.61
N GLY A 152 2.19 3.91 8.34
CA GLY A 152 2.36 2.89 7.30
C GLY A 152 3.82 2.48 7.12
N ILE A 153 4.75 3.43 7.04
CA ILE A 153 6.19 3.16 6.92
C ILE A 153 6.70 2.40 8.15
N ILE A 154 6.35 2.84 9.35
CA ILE A 154 6.79 2.20 10.62
C ILE A 154 6.27 0.76 10.67
N LEU A 155 4.99 0.56 10.43
CA LEU A 155 4.35 -0.75 10.46
C LEU A 155 4.93 -1.67 9.38
N GLY A 156 5.03 -1.19 8.13
CA GLY A 156 5.57 -1.94 7.01
C GLY A 156 7.03 -2.34 7.24
N ALA A 157 7.87 -1.43 7.73
CA ALA A 157 9.27 -1.71 8.05
C ALA A 157 9.40 -2.75 9.17
N ALA A 158 8.57 -2.65 10.22
CA ALA A 158 8.55 -3.62 11.32
C ALA A 158 8.12 -5.01 10.83
N LEU A 159 6.99 -5.11 10.13
CA LEU A 159 6.46 -6.36 9.61
C LEU A 159 7.39 -6.98 8.55
N SER A 160 8.09 -6.18 7.77
CA SER A 160 9.02 -6.67 6.76
C SER A 160 10.13 -7.55 7.35
N LYS A 161 10.56 -7.29 8.61
CA LYS A 161 11.54 -8.12 9.33
C LYS A 161 10.97 -9.51 9.65
N VAL A 162 9.69 -9.59 9.99
CA VAL A 162 9.00 -10.86 10.26
C VAL A 162 8.85 -11.66 8.96
N PHE A 163 8.38 -11.01 7.91
CA PHE A 163 8.20 -11.64 6.59
C PHE A 163 9.49 -12.18 5.98
N GLN A 164 10.62 -11.52 6.22
CA GLN A 164 11.93 -12.03 5.77
C GLN A 164 12.35 -13.32 6.46
N LYS A 165 11.96 -13.55 7.71
CA LYS A 165 12.31 -14.75 8.47
C LYS A 165 11.51 -15.98 8.03
N THR A 166 10.34 -15.80 7.45
CA THR A 166 9.41 -16.90 7.15
C THR A 166 9.71 -17.66 5.85
N ASN A 167 10.65 -17.20 5.02
CA ASN A 167 10.97 -17.76 3.70
C ASN A 167 9.75 -18.00 2.78
N LEU A 168 8.58 -17.43 3.11
CA LEU A 168 7.34 -17.59 2.34
C LEU A 168 7.38 -16.87 0.99
N PHE A 169 8.19 -15.81 0.90
CA PHE A 169 8.34 -15.02 -0.32
C PHE A 169 9.61 -15.44 -1.05
N ILE A 170 9.51 -15.69 -2.35
CA ILE A 170 10.68 -15.93 -3.19
C ILE A 170 11.53 -14.65 -3.12
N LYS A 171 12.83 -14.80 -2.89
CA LYS A 171 13.80 -13.72 -3.12
C LYS A 171 13.66 -13.31 -4.59
N ILE A 172 13.12 -12.12 -4.82
CA ILE A 172 13.09 -11.47 -6.13
C ILE A 172 14.49 -10.93 -6.41
#